data_566cca2ff1f08294c3a2f2bca961738b
#
_entry.id   566cca2ff1f08294c3a2f2bca961738b
#
_cell.length_a   1.000
_cell.length_b   1.000
_cell.length_c   1.000
_cell.angle_alpha   90.00
_cell.angle_beta   90.00
_cell.angle_gamma   90.00
#
_symmetry.space_group_name_H-M   'P 1'
#
loop_
_entity.id
_entity.type
_entity.pdbx_description
1 polymer ?
#
loop_
_entity_poly.entity_id
_entity_poly.type
_entity_poly.pdbx_seq_one_letter_code
_entity_poly.pdbx_strand_id
1 'polypeptide(L)'
;VQQVTRLSRIREFDYLVVEASGISEPLPIARALTGRDEADGRAARYRLDTLVTVVDAYGFWKAFDPEAGLPDTAPDPDRPLTEIMVDQIEFCDVLLLNKCDMVPGEALDPVERAVRELQPRALLHRTTYSEVDPGVVLGTGRFDFEAARRAPGWKRELAGSGEADTDRGHDHGSG
;
A
#
# COMPACT_ATOMS: atom_id res chain seq x y z
N VAL A 1 8.33 -8.46 -8.07
CA VAL A 1 7.75 -9.73 -8.56
C VAL A 1 8.84 -10.77 -8.79
N GLN A 2 9.83 -10.53 -9.66
CA GLN A 2 10.89 -11.52 -9.96
C GLN A 2 11.61 -12.05 -8.70
N GLN A 3 11.89 -11.20 -7.71
CA GLN A 3 12.51 -11.61 -6.45
C GLN A 3 11.59 -12.51 -5.62
N VAL A 4 10.30 -12.20 -5.54
CA VAL A 4 9.31 -13.01 -4.83
C VAL A 4 9.18 -14.38 -5.46
N THR A 5 9.04 -14.43 -6.78
CA THR A 5 9.01 -15.69 -7.53
C THR A 5 10.30 -16.52 -7.35
N ARG A 6 11.46 -15.86 -7.33
CA ARG A 6 12.74 -16.53 -7.07
C ARG A 6 12.80 -17.11 -5.65
N LEU A 7 12.40 -16.32 -4.64
CA LEU A 7 12.39 -16.77 -3.24
C LEU A 7 11.46 -17.96 -3.05
N SER A 8 10.27 -17.96 -3.64
CA SER A 8 9.31 -19.07 -3.54
C SER A 8 9.80 -20.37 -4.20
N ARG A 9 10.82 -20.30 -5.07
CA ARG A 9 11.46 -21.47 -5.69
C ARG A 9 12.63 -22.03 -4.89
N ILE A 10 13.26 -21.18 -4.06
CA ILE A 10 14.50 -21.53 -3.34
C ILE A 10 14.21 -22.10 -1.94
N ARG A 11 13.14 -21.61 -1.31
CA ARG A 11 12.81 -21.94 0.08
C ARG A 11 11.30 -22.12 0.26
N GLU A 12 10.91 -23.12 1.04
CA GLU A 12 9.55 -23.24 1.54
C GLU A 12 9.39 -22.27 2.72
N PHE A 13 8.37 -21.43 2.66
CA PHE A 13 7.95 -20.54 3.73
C PHE A 13 6.42 -20.40 3.66
N ASP A 14 5.79 -20.25 4.80
CA ASP A 14 4.33 -20.09 4.88
C ASP A 14 3.90 -18.65 4.56
N TYR A 15 4.71 -17.67 4.96
CA TYR A 15 4.45 -16.26 4.75
C TYR A 15 5.67 -15.52 4.22
N LEU A 16 5.41 -14.53 3.39
CA LEU A 16 6.38 -13.52 2.96
C LEU A 16 5.82 -12.15 3.33
N VAL A 17 6.57 -11.43 4.16
CA VAL A 17 6.26 -10.03 4.49
C VAL A 17 7.10 -9.13 3.60
N VAL A 18 6.44 -8.21 2.92
CA VAL A 18 7.07 -7.20 2.08
C VAL A 18 6.89 -5.85 2.76
N GLU A 19 7.99 -5.27 3.21
CA GLU A 19 7.99 -3.90 3.71
C GLU A 19 8.28 -2.94 2.56
N ALA A 20 7.34 -2.03 2.33
CA ALA A 20 7.49 -0.92 1.41
C ALA A 20 8.00 0.32 2.14
N SER A 21 8.72 1.21 1.46
CA SER A 21 9.09 2.49 2.06
C SER A 21 7.83 3.33 2.36
N GLY A 22 7.90 4.22 3.36
CA GLY A 22 6.78 5.07 3.76
C GLY A 22 6.24 6.02 2.68
N ILE A 23 6.93 6.10 1.55
CA ILE A 23 6.58 6.91 0.37
C ILE A 23 6.22 6.04 -0.84
N SER A 24 6.04 4.74 -0.64
CA SER A 24 5.68 3.81 -1.73
C SER A 24 4.18 3.80 -1.96
N GLU A 25 3.80 3.82 -3.21
CA GLU A 25 2.42 3.62 -3.61
C GLU A 25 2.01 2.15 -3.41
N PRO A 26 0.90 1.87 -2.70
CA PRO A 26 0.52 0.50 -2.39
C PRO A 26 0.00 -0.27 -3.61
N LEU A 27 -0.65 0.41 -4.55
CA LEU A 27 -1.33 -0.22 -5.67
C LEU A 27 -0.39 -0.89 -6.68
N PRO A 28 0.70 -0.26 -7.15
CA PRO A 28 1.66 -0.91 -8.02
C PRO A 28 2.26 -2.18 -7.40
N ILE A 29 2.51 -2.15 -6.08
CA ILE A 29 3.04 -3.31 -5.33
C ILE A 29 1.99 -4.42 -5.27
N ALA A 30 0.76 -4.09 -4.87
CA ALA A 30 -0.34 -5.05 -4.80
C ALA A 30 -0.63 -5.67 -6.17
N ARG A 31 -0.68 -4.87 -7.24
CA ARG A 31 -0.84 -5.32 -8.61
C ARG A 31 0.25 -6.30 -9.04
N ALA A 32 1.49 -5.94 -8.74
CA ALA A 32 2.64 -6.78 -9.04
C ALA A 32 2.59 -8.13 -8.33
N LEU A 33 2.01 -8.19 -7.11
CA LEU A 33 1.88 -9.40 -6.31
C LEU A 33 0.61 -10.23 -6.63
N THR A 34 -0.38 -9.64 -7.30
CA THR A 34 -1.63 -10.33 -7.68
C THR A 34 -1.64 -10.79 -9.14
N GLY A 35 -0.66 -10.37 -9.94
CA GLY A 35 -0.51 -10.77 -11.34
C GLY A 35 -0.28 -12.26 -11.49
N ARG A 36 -0.65 -12.81 -12.65
CA ARG A 36 -0.19 -14.14 -13.07
C ARG A 36 1.32 -14.06 -13.28
N ASP A 37 2.03 -15.14 -12.96
CA ASP A 37 3.43 -15.28 -13.35
C ASP A 37 3.50 -15.30 -14.89
N GLU A 38 3.72 -14.15 -15.50
CA GLU A 38 3.68 -13.96 -16.96
C GLU A 38 4.75 -14.81 -17.67
N ALA A 39 5.81 -15.18 -16.95
CA ALA A 39 6.90 -15.97 -17.49
C ALA A 39 6.52 -17.43 -17.77
N ASP A 40 5.61 -18.03 -16.98
CA ASP A 40 5.29 -19.46 -17.06
C ASP A 40 3.80 -19.74 -17.35
N GLY A 41 2.93 -18.74 -17.43
CA GLY A 41 1.49 -18.90 -17.63
C GLY A 41 0.76 -19.66 -16.51
N ARG A 42 1.46 -19.96 -15.42
CA ARG A 42 0.96 -20.69 -14.25
C ARG A 42 0.38 -19.74 -13.22
N ALA A 43 -0.60 -20.22 -12.47
CA ALA A 43 -1.09 -19.49 -11.29
C ALA A 43 0.08 -19.23 -10.33
N ALA A 44 0.16 -18.01 -9.79
CA ALA A 44 1.18 -17.65 -8.81
C ALA A 44 1.12 -18.64 -7.63
N ARG A 45 2.28 -19.08 -7.16
CA ARG A 45 2.39 -19.98 -5.99
C ARG A 45 2.11 -19.28 -4.67
N TYR A 46 1.87 -17.98 -4.69
CA TYR A 46 1.58 -17.13 -3.56
C TYR A 46 0.32 -16.31 -3.85
N ARG A 47 -0.32 -15.85 -2.81
CA ARG A 47 -1.45 -14.93 -2.88
C ARG A 47 -1.18 -13.77 -1.94
N LEU A 48 -1.63 -12.58 -2.32
CA LEU A 48 -1.68 -11.45 -1.41
C LEU A 48 -2.74 -11.73 -0.36
N ASP A 49 -2.34 -11.71 0.91
CA ASP A 49 -3.20 -12.05 2.04
C ASP A 49 -3.79 -10.82 2.71
N THR A 50 -2.97 -9.81 2.93
CA THR A 50 -3.33 -8.61 3.71
C THR A 50 -2.48 -7.43 3.28
N LEU A 51 -3.10 -6.27 3.14
CA LEU A 51 -2.41 -4.98 3.05
C LEU A 51 -2.48 -4.30 4.43
N VAL A 52 -1.31 -4.06 5.02
CA VAL A 52 -1.19 -3.43 6.32
C VAL A 52 -0.60 -2.04 6.17
N THR A 53 -1.26 -1.03 6.72
CA THR A 53 -0.72 0.33 6.81
C THR A 53 -0.45 0.68 8.26
N VAL A 54 0.74 1.24 8.51
CA VAL A 54 1.12 1.76 9.83
C VAL A 54 1.06 3.28 9.78
N VAL A 55 0.20 3.88 10.59
CA VAL A 55 0.00 5.33 10.69
C VAL A 55 0.60 5.84 11.98
N ASP A 56 1.47 6.84 11.89
CA ASP A 56 2.02 7.56 13.04
C ASP A 56 0.97 8.52 13.61
N ALA A 57 0.34 8.14 14.73
CA ALA A 57 -0.68 8.97 15.37
C ALA A 57 -0.12 10.32 15.86
N TYR A 58 1.14 10.35 16.31
CA TYR A 58 1.78 11.56 16.82
C TYR A 58 2.10 12.56 15.71
N GLY A 59 2.53 12.05 14.55
CA GLY A 59 2.88 12.86 13.38
C GLY A 59 1.72 13.13 12.42
N PHE A 60 0.56 12.53 12.63
CA PHE A 60 -0.54 12.49 11.65
C PHE A 60 -0.90 13.88 11.10
N TRP A 61 -1.24 14.82 11.96
CA TRP A 61 -1.66 16.16 11.53
C TRP A 61 -0.55 17.00 10.91
N LYS A 62 0.72 16.71 11.27
CA LYS A 62 1.87 17.39 10.66
C LYS A 62 2.02 17.07 9.19
N ALA A 63 1.61 15.87 8.78
CA ALA A 63 1.66 15.46 7.37
C ALA A 63 0.67 16.23 6.49
N PHE A 64 -0.35 16.85 7.09
CA PHE A 64 -1.33 17.70 6.40
C PHE A 64 -1.04 19.20 6.53
N ASP A 65 0.01 19.58 7.25
CA ASP A 65 0.40 20.97 7.41
C ASP A 65 1.31 21.40 6.24
N PRO A 66 0.86 22.34 5.39
CA PRO A 66 1.66 22.82 4.26
C PRO A 66 2.97 23.50 4.68
N GLU A 67 3.04 24.02 5.92
CA GLU A 67 4.20 24.72 6.45
C GLU A 67 5.20 23.75 7.13
N ALA A 68 4.83 22.50 7.35
CA ALA A 68 5.64 21.53 8.09
C ALA A 68 6.88 21.03 7.32
N GLY A 69 7.24 21.66 6.22
CA GLY A 69 8.47 21.37 5.47
C GLY A 69 8.69 19.87 5.30
N LEU A 70 8.03 19.27 4.32
CA LEU A 70 8.21 17.84 4.02
C LEU A 70 9.63 17.57 3.55
N PRO A 71 10.24 16.42 3.91
CA PRO A 71 11.56 16.08 3.41
C PRO A 71 11.56 16.02 1.88
N ASP A 72 12.64 16.57 1.27
CA ASP A 72 12.90 16.60 -0.19
C ASP A 72 12.98 15.20 -0.86
N THR A 73 12.51 14.15 -0.20
CA THR A 73 12.67 12.74 -0.61
C THR A 73 11.41 12.15 -1.24
N ALA A 74 10.46 12.98 -1.70
CA ALA A 74 9.33 12.46 -2.46
C ALA A 74 9.83 11.77 -3.76
N PRO A 75 9.43 10.52 -4.03
CA PRO A 75 9.87 9.80 -5.22
C PRO A 75 9.32 10.41 -6.52
N ASP A 76 8.21 11.12 -6.42
CA ASP A 76 7.60 11.90 -7.47
C ASP A 76 7.48 13.35 -7.00
N PRO A 77 8.25 14.29 -7.59
CA PRO A 77 8.17 15.69 -7.23
C PRO A 77 6.82 16.33 -7.51
N ASP A 78 6.01 15.71 -8.37
CA ASP A 78 4.68 16.20 -8.75
C ASP A 78 3.57 15.65 -7.85
N ARG A 79 3.87 14.72 -6.93
CA ARG A 79 2.88 14.09 -6.06
C ARG A 79 3.13 14.40 -4.57
N PRO A 80 2.20 15.11 -3.89
CA PRO A 80 2.33 15.40 -2.48
C PRO A 80 2.35 14.13 -1.60
N LEU A 81 3.19 14.12 -0.56
CA LEU A 81 3.26 13.00 0.39
C LEU A 81 1.91 12.72 1.08
N THR A 82 1.09 13.74 1.25
CA THR A 82 -0.27 13.62 1.79
C THR A 82 -1.16 12.74 0.92
N GLU A 83 -1.06 12.84 -0.41
CA GLU A 83 -1.82 11.97 -1.31
C GLU A 83 -1.36 10.52 -1.20
N ILE A 84 -0.05 10.29 -1.11
CA ILE A 84 0.49 8.94 -0.92
C ILE A 84 0.01 8.35 0.41
N MET A 85 0.01 9.13 1.49
CA MET A 85 -0.48 8.69 2.79
C MET A 85 -1.98 8.37 2.75
N VAL A 86 -2.78 9.19 2.09
CA VAL A 86 -4.21 8.94 1.88
C VAL A 86 -4.42 7.63 1.13
N ASP A 87 -3.71 7.42 0.03
CA ASP A 87 -3.79 6.17 -0.73
C ASP A 87 -3.39 4.95 0.13
N GLN A 88 -2.30 5.06 0.92
CA GLN A 88 -1.89 3.98 1.81
C GLN A 88 -2.97 3.62 2.84
N ILE A 89 -3.71 4.62 3.32
CA ILE A 89 -4.83 4.40 4.24
C ILE A 89 -6.03 3.80 3.50
N GLU A 90 -6.42 4.34 2.36
CA GLU A 90 -7.59 3.89 1.59
C GLU A 90 -7.51 2.44 1.13
N PHE A 91 -6.28 1.94 0.87
CA PHE A 91 -6.08 0.60 0.31
C PHE A 91 -5.72 -0.47 1.34
N CYS A 92 -5.61 -0.13 2.62
CA CYS A 92 -5.29 -1.12 3.63
C CYS A 92 -6.49 -1.99 4.03
N ASP A 93 -6.19 -3.23 4.40
CA ASP A 93 -7.13 -4.16 5.04
C ASP A 93 -7.04 -4.09 6.56
N VAL A 94 -5.83 -3.82 7.06
CA VAL A 94 -5.52 -3.64 8.47
C VAL A 94 -4.74 -2.34 8.64
N LEU A 95 -5.13 -1.54 9.63
CA LEU A 95 -4.49 -0.29 9.97
C LEU A 95 -3.98 -0.33 11.40
N LEU A 96 -2.69 -0.15 11.57
CA LEU A 96 -2.06 0.02 12.86
C LEU A 96 -1.86 1.51 13.13
N LEU A 97 -2.71 2.08 13.98
CA LEU A 97 -2.53 3.45 14.47
C LEU A 97 -1.48 3.41 15.58
N ASN A 98 -0.25 3.71 15.23
CA ASN A 98 0.93 3.51 16.08
C ASN A 98 1.35 4.79 16.81
N LYS A 99 2.20 4.63 17.83
CA LYS A 99 2.66 5.70 18.74
C LYS A 99 1.51 6.32 19.55
N CYS A 100 0.50 5.54 19.88
CA CYS A 100 -0.63 6.02 20.67
C CYS A 100 -0.24 6.45 22.08
N ASP A 101 0.87 5.93 22.61
CA ASP A 101 1.48 6.34 23.88
C ASP A 101 2.03 7.77 23.88
N MET A 102 2.34 8.30 22.68
CA MET A 102 2.86 9.66 22.50
C MET A 102 1.78 10.74 22.31
N VAL A 103 0.52 10.33 22.22
CA VAL A 103 -0.61 11.21 21.92
C VAL A 103 -1.56 11.23 23.12
N PRO A 104 -1.93 12.40 23.68
CA PRO A 104 -2.97 12.49 24.69
C PRO A 104 -4.27 11.80 24.23
N GLY A 105 -4.93 11.05 25.13
CA GLY A 105 -6.08 10.21 24.76
C GLY A 105 -7.18 10.96 23.99
N GLU A 106 -7.48 12.19 24.37
CA GLU A 106 -8.46 13.05 23.68
C GLU A 106 -8.06 13.41 22.25
N ALA A 107 -6.76 13.48 21.96
CA ALA A 107 -6.22 13.82 20.64
C ALA A 107 -6.15 12.59 19.69
N LEU A 108 -6.29 11.36 20.19
CA LEU A 108 -6.34 10.14 19.38
C LEU A 108 -7.68 10.01 18.64
N ASP A 109 -8.78 10.39 19.25
CA ASP A 109 -10.12 10.21 18.67
C ASP A 109 -10.32 10.99 17.35
N PRO A 110 -9.85 12.25 17.21
CA PRO A 110 -9.85 12.94 15.93
C PRO A 110 -9.04 12.25 14.85
N VAL A 111 -7.85 11.69 15.19
CA VAL A 111 -7.00 10.97 14.24
C VAL A 111 -7.70 9.69 13.79
N GLU A 112 -8.21 8.88 14.73
CA GLU A 112 -8.94 7.66 14.40
C GLU A 112 -10.18 7.96 13.54
N ARG A 113 -10.90 9.03 13.82
CA ARG A 113 -12.07 9.44 13.01
C ARG A 113 -11.65 9.76 11.59
N ALA A 114 -10.62 10.57 11.39
CA ALA A 114 -10.11 10.91 10.06
C ALA A 114 -9.70 9.66 9.27
N VAL A 115 -8.98 8.75 9.91
CA VAL A 115 -8.56 7.49 9.31
C VAL A 115 -9.76 6.61 8.93
N ARG A 116 -10.79 6.52 9.80
CA ARG A 116 -12.00 5.76 9.52
C ARG A 116 -12.88 6.38 8.44
N GLU A 117 -12.83 7.69 8.24
CA GLU A 117 -13.49 8.34 7.11
C GLU A 117 -12.84 7.96 5.78
N LEU A 118 -11.50 7.85 5.76
CA LEU A 118 -10.76 7.41 4.57
C LEU A 118 -10.94 5.91 4.30
N GLN A 119 -10.90 5.09 5.36
CA GLN A 119 -11.02 3.63 5.24
C GLN A 119 -11.93 3.02 6.30
N PRO A 120 -13.25 3.03 6.09
CA PRO A 120 -14.21 2.55 7.09
C PRO A 120 -14.21 1.03 7.27
N ARG A 121 -13.64 0.27 6.31
CA ARG A 121 -13.66 -1.20 6.32
C ARG A 121 -12.40 -1.83 6.91
N ALA A 122 -11.31 -1.07 7.00
CA ALA A 122 -10.08 -1.60 7.59
C ALA A 122 -10.25 -1.96 9.06
N LEU A 123 -9.61 -3.04 9.46
CA LEU A 123 -9.50 -3.40 10.85
C LEU A 123 -8.46 -2.49 11.51
N LEU A 124 -8.91 -1.56 12.37
CA LEU A 124 -8.03 -0.60 13.02
C LEU A 124 -7.64 -1.07 14.41
N HIS A 125 -6.34 -1.05 14.68
CA HIS A 125 -5.75 -1.31 16.00
C HIS A 125 -4.93 -0.12 16.46
N ARG A 126 -5.17 0.36 17.69
CA ARG A 126 -4.29 1.31 18.38
C ARG A 126 -3.11 0.54 18.94
N THR A 127 -1.89 0.97 18.62
CA THR A 127 -0.66 0.26 19.01
C THR A 127 0.39 1.21 19.56
N THR A 128 1.33 0.62 20.31
CA THR A 128 2.58 1.22 20.77
C THR A 128 3.70 0.33 20.28
N TYR A 129 4.73 0.87 19.64
CA TYR A 129 5.81 0.12 18.97
C TYR A 129 5.31 -0.92 17.95
N SER A 130 4.13 -0.71 17.40
CA SER A 130 3.43 -1.64 16.49
C SER A 130 3.21 -3.03 17.10
N GLU A 131 3.16 -3.14 18.41
CA GLU A 131 2.89 -4.39 19.09
C GLU A 131 1.46 -4.86 18.84
N VAL A 132 1.33 -5.99 18.18
CA VAL A 132 0.05 -6.61 17.82
C VAL A 132 0.26 -8.12 17.72
N ASP A 133 -0.80 -8.89 17.97
CA ASP A 133 -0.76 -10.33 17.72
C ASP A 133 -0.50 -10.59 16.22
N PRO A 134 0.46 -11.45 15.85
CA PRO A 134 0.74 -11.75 14.44
C PRO A 134 -0.48 -12.18 13.63
N GLY A 135 -1.46 -12.84 14.23
CA GLY A 135 -2.70 -13.24 13.58
C GLY A 135 -3.58 -12.07 13.12
N VAL A 136 -3.29 -10.85 13.59
CA VAL A 136 -3.96 -9.64 13.11
C VAL A 136 -3.48 -9.25 11.71
N VAL A 137 -2.24 -9.57 11.36
CA VAL A 137 -1.58 -9.15 10.12
C VAL A 137 -1.21 -10.31 9.19
N LEU A 138 -1.17 -11.54 9.69
CA LEU A 138 -0.81 -12.74 8.94
C LEU A 138 -1.98 -13.72 8.89
N GLY A 139 -2.21 -14.34 7.73
CA GLY A 139 -3.26 -15.36 7.55
C GLY A 139 -4.68 -14.81 7.66
N THR A 140 -4.86 -13.53 7.45
CA THR A 140 -6.17 -12.88 7.64
C THR A 140 -7.15 -13.17 6.51
N GLY A 141 -6.64 -13.43 5.30
CA GLY A 141 -7.45 -13.60 4.10
C GLY A 141 -8.30 -12.39 3.74
N ARG A 142 -7.92 -11.18 4.19
CA ARG A 142 -8.73 -9.97 4.03
C ARG A 142 -8.59 -9.31 2.67
N PHE A 143 -7.48 -9.51 2.00
CA PHE A 143 -7.28 -8.90 0.70
C PHE A 143 -8.26 -9.47 -0.32
N ASP A 144 -9.11 -8.61 -0.84
CA ASP A 144 -10.07 -8.92 -1.91
C ASP A 144 -9.70 -8.16 -3.19
N PHE A 145 -9.15 -8.89 -4.15
CA PHE A 145 -8.74 -8.32 -5.43
C PHE A 145 -9.89 -7.68 -6.20
N GLU A 146 -11.07 -8.30 -6.18
CA GLU A 146 -12.24 -7.78 -6.91
C GLU A 146 -12.80 -6.51 -6.24
N ALA A 147 -12.75 -6.43 -4.91
CA ALA A 147 -13.10 -5.22 -4.18
C ALA A 147 -12.06 -4.11 -4.43
N ALA A 148 -10.76 -4.46 -4.43
CA ALA A 148 -9.68 -3.52 -4.69
C ALA A 148 -9.81 -2.90 -6.09
N ARG A 149 -10.06 -3.70 -7.13
CA ARG A 149 -10.26 -3.21 -8.53
C ARG A 149 -11.41 -2.22 -8.68
N ARG A 150 -12.40 -2.24 -7.79
CA ARG A 150 -13.54 -1.31 -7.82
C ARG A 150 -13.23 0.02 -7.15
N ALA A 151 -12.19 0.08 -6.34
CA ALA A 151 -11.79 1.31 -5.66
C ALA A 151 -11.38 2.40 -6.67
N PRO A 152 -11.72 3.67 -6.42
CA PRO A 152 -11.42 4.76 -7.36
C PRO A 152 -9.94 4.90 -7.70
N GLY A 153 -9.04 4.76 -6.71
CA GLY A 153 -7.61 4.83 -6.92
C GLY A 153 -7.09 3.69 -7.80
N TRP A 154 -7.57 2.46 -7.60
CA TRP A 154 -7.22 1.33 -8.48
C TRP A 154 -7.64 1.56 -9.93
N LYS A 155 -8.82 2.14 -10.17
CA LYS A 155 -9.28 2.48 -11.51
C LYS A 155 -8.38 3.53 -12.17
N ARG A 156 -7.91 4.54 -11.41
CA ARG A 156 -6.96 5.54 -11.92
C ARG A 156 -5.65 4.90 -12.33
N GLU A 157 -5.09 4.04 -11.49
CA GLU A 157 -3.84 3.31 -11.77
C GLU A 157 -3.95 2.41 -13.00
N LEU A 158 -5.08 1.69 -13.16
CA LEU A 158 -5.31 0.86 -14.35
C LEU A 158 -5.46 1.70 -15.63
N ALA A 159 -6.05 2.89 -15.55
CA ALA A 159 -6.18 3.80 -16.69
C ALA A 159 -4.84 4.39 -17.12
N GLY A 160 -4.01 4.83 -16.16
CA GLY A 160 -2.69 5.42 -16.44
C GLY A 160 -1.69 4.43 -17.03
N SER A 161 -1.80 3.14 -16.72
CA SER A 161 -0.92 2.11 -17.29
C SER A 161 -1.29 1.68 -18.71
N GLY A 162 -2.46 2.07 -19.23
CA GLY A 162 -2.88 1.78 -20.61
C GLY A 162 -2.28 2.74 -21.65
N GLU A 163 -1.82 3.91 -21.25
CA GLU A 163 -1.25 4.91 -22.18
C GLU A 163 0.27 4.74 -22.43
N ALA A 164 0.96 4.04 -21.55
CA ALA A 164 2.43 3.86 -21.67
C ALA A 164 2.85 2.79 -22.68
N ASP A 165 1.94 1.95 -23.17
CA ASP A 165 2.26 0.81 -24.07
C ASP A 165 1.98 1.08 -25.56
N THR A 166 1.44 2.26 -25.92
CA THR A 166 1.08 2.58 -27.33
C THR A 166 2.11 3.42 -28.08
N ASP A 167 3.20 3.90 -27.43
CA ASP A 167 4.19 4.79 -28.07
C ASP A 167 5.52 4.10 -28.45
N ARG A 168 5.54 2.77 -28.58
CA ARG A 168 6.70 2.02 -29.14
C ARG A 168 6.30 1.22 -30.37
N GLY A 169 5.82 1.90 -31.39
CA GLY A 169 5.48 1.26 -32.64
C GLY A 169 5.70 2.18 -33.84
N HIS A 170 6.75 1.88 -34.60
CA HIS A 170 7.01 2.29 -35.98
C HIS A 170 7.72 3.63 -36.25
N ASP A 171 9.03 3.55 -36.31
CA ASP A 171 9.76 4.28 -37.36
C ASP A 171 10.71 3.30 -38.08
N HIS A 172 10.21 2.70 -39.15
CA HIS A 172 11.02 2.14 -40.23
C HIS A 172 10.86 3.06 -41.43
N GLY A 173 11.68 4.11 -41.46
CA GLY A 173 11.92 4.91 -42.64
C GLY A 173 12.88 4.19 -43.58
N SER A 174 12.36 3.77 -44.71
CA SER A 174 13.15 3.42 -45.90
C SER A 174 13.81 4.66 -46.51
N GLY A 175 15.07 4.54 -46.84
CA GLY A 175 15.82 5.52 -47.59
C GLY A 175 17.26 4.99 -47.83
#